data_8cc31f39dd38c32c119322e01a9f5e32
#
_entry.id   8cc31f39dd38c32c119322e01a9f5e32
#
_cell.length_a   1.000
_cell.length_b   1.000
_cell.length_c   1.000
_cell.angle_alpha   90.00
_cell.angle_beta   90.00
_cell.angle_gamma   90.00
#
_symmetry.space_group_name_H-M   'P 1'
#
loop_
_entity.id
_entity.type
_entity.pdbx_description
1 polymer ?
#
loop_
_entity_poly.entity_id
_entity_poly.type
_entity_poly.pdbx_seq_one_letter_code
_entity_poly.pdbx_strand_id
1 'polypeptide(L)'
;MIASLPMDYAHYWHGVLAVEFTRDSIRQQLEEALKEEDTGNYQLYDDQFTLLISSTRDKVPVSTFDDSERERLTQAMAKNTEGSLRIGTRLISWMNLKHYDGALLRIHTLREGLQDDFGTISIVFGLLWLLFTSMLLISWFVIRRMVSNMYQLQHSLQWQAWHDALTRLNNRGALFEKAKRLCDLCSQQQLPLSVIQIDLDHFKRVNDRYGHQAGDLVLTQAARLIARSLGEDDVAGRVGGEEFCVLLPGKTLREAVEVAEDIRMRIAGKEILVNHSQTIRISASLGVSSAPEEADYSFDALQSIADRRLYLAKRAGRNQVWSIDDEEPSPSK
;
A
#
# COMPACT_ATOMS: atom_id res chain seq x y z
N MET A 1 -41.77 44.44 47.18
CA MET A 1 -40.91 45.66 47.17
C MET A 1 -41.82 46.81 46.81
N ILE A 2 -41.81 47.82 47.63
CA ILE A 2 -42.64 49.03 47.42
C ILE A 2 -41.72 50.17 47.09
N ALA A 3 -41.82 50.68 45.87
CA ALA A 3 -41.14 51.91 45.48
C ALA A 3 -42.13 53.07 45.59
N SER A 4 -41.77 54.11 46.28
CA SER A 4 -42.60 55.28 46.44
C SER A 4 -41.94 56.51 45.82
N LEU A 5 -42.66 57.27 45.05
CA LEU A 5 -42.24 58.52 44.50
C LEU A 5 -43.10 59.64 45.07
N PRO A 6 -42.51 60.70 45.68
CA PRO A 6 -43.26 61.85 46.08
C PRO A 6 -43.78 62.58 44.83
N MET A 7 -45.06 62.86 44.78
CA MET A 7 -45.67 63.67 43.73
C MET A 7 -45.86 65.09 44.27
N ASP A 8 -45.03 65.99 43.83
CA ASP A 8 -45.12 67.41 44.17
C ASP A 8 -45.53 68.20 42.91
N TYR A 9 -46.66 68.91 43.02
CA TYR A 9 -47.17 69.81 41.95
C TYR A 9 -47.52 71.11 42.52
N ALA A 10 -46.92 72.24 42.04
CA ALA A 10 -47.21 73.63 42.39
C ALA A 10 -47.14 73.94 43.89
N HIS A 11 -46.16 73.47 44.62
CA HIS A 11 -45.92 73.64 46.05
C HIS A 11 -46.99 73.02 47.01
N TYR A 12 -47.83 72.18 46.50
CA TYR A 12 -48.80 71.44 47.34
C TYR A 12 -48.49 69.95 47.26
N TRP A 13 -48.36 69.34 48.43
CA TRP A 13 -48.14 67.85 48.49
C TRP A 13 -49.45 67.15 48.31
N HIS A 14 -49.61 66.35 47.28
CA HIS A 14 -50.78 65.66 46.89
C HIS A 14 -50.82 64.16 47.18
N GLY A 15 -49.73 63.62 47.64
CA GLY A 15 -49.67 62.21 47.97
C GLY A 15 -48.37 61.52 47.51
N VAL A 16 -48.36 60.23 47.68
CA VAL A 16 -47.25 59.34 47.29
C VAL A 16 -47.79 58.32 46.34
N LEU A 17 -47.18 58.23 45.20
CA LEU A 17 -47.38 57.09 44.31
C LEU A 17 -46.59 55.91 44.83
N ALA A 18 -47.23 54.88 45.34
CA ALA A 18 -46.59 53.63 45.74
C ALA A 18 -46.84 52.60 44.65
N VAL A 19 -45.81 52.06 44.11
CA VAL A 19 -45.90 50.95 43.16
C VAL A 19 -45.33 49.67 43.83
N GLU A 20 -46.17 48.69 43.94
CA GLU A 20 -45.77 47.40 44.48
C GLU A 20 -45.38 46.47 43.35
N PHE A 21 -44.14 45.98 43.41
CA PHE A 21 -43.64 44.98 42.51
C PHE A 21 -43.66 43.63 43.19
N THR A 22 -44.31 42.66 42.53
CA THR A 22 -44.21 41.29 42.97
C THR A 22 -42.87 40.68 42.62
N ARG A 23 -42.40 39.66 43.36
CA ARG A 23 -41.15 39.00 43.04
C ARG A 23 -41.14 38.41 41.64
N ASP A 24 -42.26 37.89 41.17
CA ASP A 24 -42.40 37.31 39.85
C ASP A 24 -42.34 38.39 38.74
N SER A 25 -42.89 39.58 38.97
CA SER A 25 -42.80 40.70 38.03
C SER A 25 -41.36 41.20 37.86
N ILE A 26 -40.62 41.35 38.95
CA ILE A 26 -39.20 41.77 38.90
C ILE A 26 -38.37 40.70 38.25
N ARG A 27 -38.62 39.40 38.52
CA ARG A 27 -37.94 38.30 37.89
C ARG A 27 -38.14 38.30 36.38
N GLN A 28 -39.40 38.45 35.93
CA GLN A 28 -39.74 38.49 34.51
C GLN A 28 -39.05 39.66 33.79
N GLN A 29 -39.02 40.82 34.37
CA GLN A 29 -38.31 41.97 33.82
C GLN A 29 -36.78 41.78 33.79
N LEU A 30 -36.23 41.13 34.82
CA LEU A 30 -34.79 40.78 34.85
C LEU A 30 -34.48 39.73 33.79
N GLU A 31 -35.28 38.67 33.65
CA GLU A 31 -35.16 37.68 32.60
C GLU A 31 -35.28 38.28 31.20
N GLU A 32 -36.14 39.28 31.01
CA GLU A 32 -36.34 39.94 29.73
C GLU A 32 -35.19 40.88 29.37
N ALA A 33 -34.70 41.62 30.37
CA ALA A 33 -33.51 42.50 30.20
C ALA A 33 -32.20 41.75 29.97
N LEU A 34 -32.07 40.53 30.49
CA LEU A 34 -30.89 39.66 30.37
C LEU A 34 -30.94 38.66 29.21
N LYS A 35 -32.08 38.58 28.49
CA LYS A 35 -32.24 37.64 27.37
C LYS A 35 -31.36 37.93 26.16
N GLU A 36 -30.84 39.15 26.02
CA GLU A 36 -30.07 39.51 24.83
C GLU A 36 -28.62 39.09 24.85
N GLU A 37 -28.03 38.78 26.02
CA GLU A 37 -26.55 38.58 26.04
C GLU A 37 -26.06 37.26 26.68
N ASP A 38 -26.77 36.60 27.60
CA ASP A 38 -26.26 35.38 28.18
C ASP A 38 -27.27 34.56 29.03
N THR A 39 -27.23 33.23 28.93
CA THR A 39 -28.01 32.25 29.71
C THR A 39 -27.46 32.01 31.13
N GLY A 40 -26.75 32.98 31.71
CA GLY A 40 -26.13 32.86 33.03
C GLY A 40 -27.09 32.87 34.21
N ASN A 41 -26.72 32.18 35.28
CA ASN A 41 -27.46 32.21 36.56
C ASN A 41 -27.23 33.52 37.29
N TYR A 42 -28.18 34.41 37.25
CA TYR A 42 -28.18 35.68 37.99
C TYR A 42 -29.00 35.57 39.26
N GLN A 43 -28.50 36.16 40.33
CA GLN A 43 -29.12 36.17 41.64
C GLN A 43 -29.06 37.56 42.23
N LEU A 44 -30.19 38.10 42.67
CA LEU A 44 -30.31 39.36 43.34
C LEU A 44 -30.26 39.13 44.85
N TYR A 45 -29.37 39.83 45.55
CA TYR A 45 -29.20 39.75 46.99
C TYR A 45 -29.40 41.13 47.60
N ASP A 46 -29.90 41.16 48.86
CA ASP A 46 -29.92 42.36 49.68
C ASP A 46 -28.56 42.61 50.35
N ASP A 47 -28.45 43.64 51.19
CA ASP A 47 -27.24 44.02 51.93
C ASP A 47 -26.83 42.98 52.95
N GLN A 48 -27.73 42.09 53.36
CA GLN A 48 -27.46 40.99 54.28
C GLN A 48 -27.19 39.65 53.58
N PHE A 49 -26.99 39.66 52.25
CA PHE A 49 -26.84 38.48 51.42
C PHE A 49 -28.05 37.51 51.47
N THR A 50 -29.27 38.06 51.71
CA THR A 50 -30.48 37.25 51.57
C THR A 50 -30.84 37.23 50.08
N LEU A 51 -31.04 36.02 49.51
CA LEU A 51 -31.48 35.83 48.15
C LEU A 51 -32.88 36.36 47.95
N LEU A 52 -33.06 37.40 47.14
CA LEU A 52 -34.34 37.96 46.84
C LEU A 52 -34.94 37.34 45.57
N ILE A 53 -34.18 37.25 44.52
CA ILE A 53 -34.62 36.74 43.22
C ILE A 53 -33.48 35.90 42.59
N SER A 54 -33.86 34.79 41.96
CA SER A 54 -32.95 33.98 41.13
C SER A 54 -33.56 33.85 39.71
N SER A 55 -32.77 33.91 38.70
CA SER A 55 -33.18 33.73 37.32
C SER A 55 -33.57 32.25 37.01
N THR A 56 -33.15 31.32 37.86
CA THR A 56 -33.44 29.88 37.67
C THR A 56 -34.58 29.42 38.54
N ARG A 57 -35.63 28.85 37.92
CA ARG A 57 -36.87 28.38 38.61
C ARG A 57 -36.67 27.12 39.46
N ASP A 58 -35.75 26.20 39.06
CA ASP A 58 -35.75 24.81 39.53
C ASP A 58 -34.51 24.39 40.31
N LYS A 59 -33.59 25.28 40.56
CA LYS A 59 -32.44 24.91 41.41
C LYS A 59 -32.44 25.75 42.68
N VAL A 60 -32.48 25.04 43.81
CA VAL A 60 -32.17 25.57 45.12
C VAL A 60 -30.98 26.53 44.99
N PRO A 61 -31.01 27.73 45.56
CA PRO A 61 -29.88 28.64 45.52
C PRO A 61 -28.66 27.91 46.02
N VAL A 62 -27.73 27.70 45.08
CA VAL A 62 -26.57 26.78 45.23
C VAL A 62 -25.58 27.30 46.27
N SER A 63 -25.88 28.42 46.88
CA SER A 63 -24.92 28.97 47.83
C SER A 63 -25.60 29.71 48.96
N THR A 64 -25.82 29.04 50.05
CA THR A 64 -25.58 29.70 51.31
C THR A 64 -24.08 29.92 51.40
N PHE A 65 -23.65 31.13 51.17
CA PHE A 65 -22.27 31.52 51.46
C PHE A 65 -21.99 31.30 52.93
N ASP A 66 -20.84 30.70 53.26
CA ASP A 66 -20.42 30.67 54.65
C ASP A 66 -20.00 32.04 55.14
N ASP A 67 -19.85 32.21 56.45
CA ASP A 67 -19.57 33.56 57.02
C ASP A 67 -18.24 34.11 56.52
N SER A 68 -17.25 33.26 56.23
CA SER A 68 -15.93 33.69 55.71
C SER A 68 -16.02 34.11 54.22
N GLU A 69 -16.84 33.43 53.44
CA GLU A 69 -17.08 33.76 52.04
C GLU A 69 -17.86 35.08 51.92
N ARG A 70 -18.84 35.29 52.80
CA ARG A 70 -19.59 36.55 52.87
C ARG A 70 -18.72 37.74 53.19
N GLU A 71 -17.86 37.59 54.22
CA GLU A 71 -16.95 38.63 54.60
C GLU A 71 -16.00 39.03 53.47
N ARG A 72 -15.40 38.05 52.78
CA ARG A 72 -14.54 38.30 51.62
C ARG A 72 -15.25 38.99 50.47
N LEU A 73 -16.48 38.55 50.15
CA LEU A 73 -17.27 39.17 49.11
C LEU A 73 -17.68 40.61 49.48
N THR A 74 -18.14 40.83 50.73
CA THR A 74 -18.49 42.17 51.23
C THR A 74 -17.30 43.10 51.14
N GLN A 75 -16.11 42.68 51.56
CA GLN A 75 -14.89 43.48 51.46
C GLN A 75 -14.51 43.84 50.01
N ALA A 76 -14.74 42.91 49.07
CA ALA A 76 -14.50 43.11 47.65
C ALA A 76 -15.51 44.08 47.04
N MET A 77 -16.80 43.92 47.36
CA MET A 77 -17.90 44.79 46.93
C MET A 77 -17.85 46.21 47.48
N ALA A 78 -17.33 46.37 48.70
CA ALA A 78 -17.12 47.70 49.29
C ALA A 78 -16.02 48.49 48.61
N LYS A 79 -15.08 47.86 47.94
CA LYS A 79 -13.98 48.51 47.20
C LYS A 79 -14.37 48.89 45.77
N ASN A 80 -15.23 48.09 45.13
CA ASN A 80 -15.57 48.31 43.74
C ASN A 80 -17.08 48.08 43.54
N THR A 81 -17.70 48.94 42.72
CA THR A 81 -19.14 48.82 42.39
C THR A 81 -19.46 47.57 41.49
N GLU A 82 -18.45 47.12 40.77
CA GLU A 82 -18.53 45.90 39.95
C GLU A 82 -17.19 45.18 40.01
N GLY A 83 -17.23 43.84 39.84
CA GLY A 83 -16.00 43.04 39.86
C GLY A 83 -16.26 41.55 39.81
N SER A 84 -15.18 40.80 39.92
CA SER A 84 -15.24 39.36 40.06
C SER A 84 -14.27 38.84 41.14
N LEU A 85 -14.66 37.79 41.83
CA LEU A 85 -13.85 37.15 42.88
C LEU A 85 -13.96 35.65 42.75
N ARG A 86 -12.83 34.99 42.79
CA ARG A 86 -12.78 33.55 42.87
C ARG A 86 -12.81 33.06 44.29
N ILE A 87 -13.81 32.28 44.65
CA ILE A 87 -13.96 31.63 45.95
C ILE A 87 -14.03 30.11 45.72
N GLY A 88 -12.99 29.39 46.10
CA GLY A 88 -12.87 27.95 45.82
C GLY A 88 -12.95 27.60 44.33
N THR A 89 -13.96 26.82 43.95
CA THR A 89 -14.24 26.40 42.55
C THR A 89 -15.26 27.30 41.84
N ARG A 90 -15.67 28.41 42.51
CA ARG A 90 -16.69 29.33 41.98
C ARG A 90 -16.06 30.64 41.59
N LEU A 91 -16.48 31.19 40.45
CA LEU A 91 -16.22 32.57 40.04
C LEU A 91 -17.49 33.37 40.28
N ILE A 92 -17.41 34.33 41.13
CA ILE A 92 -18.53 35.19 41.53
C ILE A 92 -18.28 36.57 40.92
N SER A 93 -19.13 37.01 40.02
CA SER A 93 -19.10 38.35 39.46
C SER A 93 -20.27 39.13 40.09
N TRP A 94 -20.05 40.39 40.43
CA TRP A 94 -21.06 41.23 41.05
C TRP A 94 -21.15 42.60 40.40
N MET A 95 -22.34 43.18 40.55
CA MET A 95 -22.65 44.56 40.23
C MET A 95 -23.52 45.13 41.34
N ASN A 96 -23.07 46.17 42.03
CA ASN A 96 -23.83 46.87 43.03
C ASN A 96 -24.87 47.79 42.37
N LEU A 97 -26.07 47.76 42.82
CA LEU A 97 -27.18 48.55 42.25
C LEU A 97 -27.19 49.97 42.85
N LYS A 98 -27.12 51.02 41.99
CA LYS A 98 -26.95 52.44 42.41
C LYS A 98 -28.06 52.98 43.29
N HIS A 99 -29.25 52.41 43.25
CA HIS A 99 -30.42 52.93 43.94
C HIS A 99 -31.12 51.86 44.85
N TYR A 100 -30.39 50.80 45.12
CA TYR A 100 -30.88 49.69 45.92
C TYR A 100 -29.73 49.12 46.76
N ASP A 101 -29.99 48.99 48.08
CA ASP A 101 -29.00 48.39 48.97
C ASP A 101 -28.90 46.89 48.75
N GLY A 102 -28.23 46.49 47.67
CA GLY A 102 -28.07 45.12 47.26
C GLY A 102 -27.21 44.97 46.00
N ALA A 103 -26.98 43.75 45.61
CA ALA A 103 -26.14 43.44 44.47
C ALA A 103 -26.72 42.32 43.60
N LEU A 104 -26.52 42.49 42.30
CA LEU A 104 -26.70 41.43 41.32
C LEU A 104 -25.44 40.58 41.27
N LEU A 105 -25.57 39.28 41.53
CA LEU A 105 -24.47 38.31 41.53
C LEU A 105 -24.66 37.31 40.41
N ARG A 106 -23.59 37.00 39.75
CA ARG A 106 -23.51 35.90 38.78
C ARG A 106 -22.47 34.91 39.29
N ILE A 107 -22.91 33.70 39.51
CA ILE A 107 -22.06 32.60 40.05
C ILE A 107 -21.81 31.59 38.97
N HIS A 108 -20.58 31.45 38.56
CA HIS A 108 -20.14 30.39 37.67
C HIS A 108 -19.38 29.33 38.46
N THR A 109 -19.73 28.08 38.31
CA THR A 109 -18.86 27.00 38.74
C THR A 109 -17.84 26.75 37.62
N LEU A 110 -16.58 26.63 37.98
CA LEU A 110 -15.50 26.29 37.02
C LEU A 110 -15.81 25.02 36.23
N ARG A 111 -16.65 24.14 36.78
CA ARG A 111 -17.07 22.89 36.14
C ARG A 111 -18.04 23.13 34.98
N GLU A 112 -18.92 24.13 35.10
CA GLU A 112 -19.90 24.43 34.02
C GLU A 112 -19.25 25.14 32.86
N GLY A 113 -18.37 26.11 33.10
CA GLY A 113 -17.64 26.81 32.04
C GLY A 113 -16.63 25.92 31.30
N LEU A 114 -16.03 24.94 31.99
CA LEU A 114 -15.12 23.98 31.37
C LEU A 114 -15.86 22.88 30.59
N GLN A 115 -17.09 22.54 30.96
CA GLN A 115 -17.79 21.39 30.38
C GLN A 115 -18.25 21.66 28.93
N ASP A 116 -18.66 22.87 28.61
CA ASP A 116 -19.10 23.24 27.27
C ASP A 116 -17.91 23.40 26.31
N ASP A 117 -16.81 24.01 26.77
CA ASP A 117 -15.61 24.17 25.94
C ASP A 117 -14.84 22.87 25.75
N PHE A 118 -14.76 22.03 26.78
CA PHE A 118 -14.12 20.72 26.67
C PHE A 118 -14.84 19.75 25.73
N GLY A 119 -16.17 19.82 25.66
CA GLY A 119 -16.97 19.01 24.72
C GLY A 119 -16.61 19.31 23.27
N THR A 120 -16.62 20.58 22.90
CA THR A 120 -16.35 21.03 21.54
C THR A 120 -14.87 20.76 21.14
N ILE A 121 -13.93 21.07 22.03
CA ILE A 121 -12.49 20.83 21.82
C ILE A 121 -12.22 19.32 21.63
N SER A 122 -12.83 18.47 22.46
CA SER A 122 -12.65 17.00 22.37
C SER A 122 -13.17 16.42 21.05
N ILE A 123 -14.29 16.95 20.55
CA ILE A 123 -14.84 16.54 19.24
C ILE A 123 -13.89 16.95 18.10
N VAL A 124 -13.36 18.18 18.13
CA VAL A 124 -12.42 18.66 17.11
C VAL A 124 -11.16 17.80 17.11
N PHE A 125 -10.57 17.54 18.29
CA PHE A 125 -9.40 16.64 18.39
C PHE A 125 -9.71 15.22 17.92
N GLY A 126 -10.90 14.69 18.24
CA GLY A 126 -11.35 13.39 17.77
C GLY A 126 -11.42 13.30 16.24
N LEU A 127 -11.99 14.33 15.60
CA LEU A 127 -12.06 14.43 14.14
C LEU A 127 -10.68 14.57 13.48
N LEU A 128 -9.82 15.40 14.04
CA LEU A 128 -8.44 15.54 13.54
C LEU A 128 -7.66 14.23 13.67
N TRP A 129 -7.82 13.52 14.79
CA TRP A 129 -7.18 12.21 14.98
C TRP A 129 -7.70 11.17 14.01
N LEU A 130 -9.01 11.16 13.73
CA LEU A 130 -9.63 10.27 12.74
C LEU A 130 -9.14 10.58 11.32
N LEU A 131 -9.04 11.86 10.96
CA LEU A 131 -8.45 12.28 9.67
C LEU A 131 -6.98 11.85 9.56
N PHE A 132 -6.20 12.05 10.60
CA PHE A 132 -4.79 11.67 10.61
C PHE A 132 -4.61 10.15 10.48
N THR A 133 -5.38 9.36 11.24
CA THR A 133 -5.33 7.90 11.15
C THR A 133 -5.81 7.38 9.79
N SER A 134 -6.85 7.97 9.21
CA SER A 134 -7.33 7.62 7.87
C SER A 134 -6.28 7.92 6.81
N MET A 135 -5.59 9.06 6.90
CA MET A 135 -4.49 9.42 6.01
C MET A 135 -3.33 8.43 6.11
N LEU A 136 -2.96 8.00 7.33
CA LEU A 136 -1.93 6.99 7.53
C LEU A 136 -2.32 5.63 6.94
N LEU A 137 -3.57 5.21 7.12
CA LEU A 137 -4.09 3.96 6.55
C LEU A 137 -4.09 4.00 5.02
N ILE A 138 -4.55 5.09 4.42
CA ILE A 138 -4.53 5.28 2.97
C ILE A 138 -3.08 5.26 2.46
N SER A 139 -2.18 6.00 3.11
CA SER A 139 -0.77 6.03 2.75
C SER A 139 -0.13 4.64 2.85
N TRP A 140 -0.38 3.91 3.94
CA TRP A 140 0.09 2.53 4.10
C TRP A 140 -0.44 1.61 3.01
N PHE A 141 -1.72 1.71 2.67
CA PHE A 141 -2.33 0.91 1.60
C PHE A 141 -1.71 1.22 0.24
N VAL A 142 -1.52 2.50 -0.09
CA VAL A 142 -0.90 2.94 -1.35
C VAL A 142 0.55 2.46 -1.44
N ILE A 143 1.33 2.64 -0.37
CA ILE A 143 2.73 2.18 -0.31
C ILE A 143 2.80 0.66 -0.49
N ARG A 144 1.98 -0.10 0.24
CA ARG A 144 1.92 -1.56 0.12
C ARG A 144 1.59 -2.01 -1.30
N ARG A 145 0.62 -1.37 -1.94
CA ARG A 145 0.25 -1.66 -3.34
C ARG A 145 1.37 -1.31 -4.31
N MET A 146 2.03 -0.16 -4.11
CA MET A 146 3.15 0.27 -4.95
C MET A 146 4.34 -0.69 -4.84
N VAL A 147 4.70 -1.09 -3.63
CA VAL A 147 5.77 -2.06 -3.38
C VAL A 147 5.45 -3.40 -4.03
N SER A 148 4.23 -3.92 -3.86
CA SER A 148 3.78 -5.16 -4.52
C SER A 148 3.88 -5.08 -6.05
N ASN A 149 3.44 -3.99 -6.64
CA ASN A 149 3.54 -3.78 -8.10
C ASN A 149 5.00 -3.69 -8.57
N MET A 150 5.87 -3.03 -7.79
CA MET A 150 7.31 -2.97 -8.08
C MET A 150 7.95 -4.37 -8.06
N TYR A 151 7.65 -5.19 -7.07
CA TYR A 151 8.15 -6.57 -7.04
C TYR A 151 7.68 -7.39 -8.24
N GLN A 152 6.42 -7.30 -8.63
CA GLN A 152 5.89 -7.99 -9.80
C GLN A 152 6.57 -7.49 -11.10
N LEU A 153 6.75 -6.18 -11.24
CA LEU A 153 7.42 -5.61 -12.40
C LEU A 153 8.89 -6.03 -12.45
N GLN A 154 9.59 -5.96 -11.34
CA GLN A 154 10.99 -6.39 -11.25
C GLN A 154 11.12 -7.87 -11.61
N HIS A 155 10.26 -8.74 -11.05
CA HIS A 155 10.27 -10.16 -11.37
C HIS A 155 9.96 -10.41 -12.85
N SER A 156 9.00 -9.70 -13.44
CA SER A 156 8.69 -9.83 -14.86
C SER A 156 9.82 -9.35 -15.76
N LEU A 157 10.48 -8.23 -15.39
CA LEU A 157 11.66 -7.74 -16.12
C LEU A 157 12.84 -8.70 -16.02
N GLN A 158 13.10 -9.26 -14.84
CA GLN A 158 14.13 -10.28 -14.66
C GLN A 158 13.79 -11.53 -15.49
N TRP A 159 12.54 -11.99 -15.44
CA TRP A 159 12.11 -13.13 -16.26
C TRP A 159 12.34 -12.88 -17.74
N GLN A 160 11.94 -11.72 -18.28
CA GLN A 160 12.15 -11.33 -19.68
C GLN A 160 13.64 -11.18 -20.03
N ALA A 161 14.46 -10.71 -19.09
CA ALA A 161 15.90 -10.59 -19.29
C ALA A 161 16.61 -11.96 -19.43
N TRP A 162 16.03 -13.03 -18.86
CA TRP A 162 16.66 -14.34 -18.78
C TRP A 162 16.03 -15.42 -19.67
N HIS A 163 14.78 -15.21 -20.13
CA HIS A 163 14.04 -16.20 -20.90
C HIS A 163 13.61 -15.69 -22.27
N ASP A 164 13.58 -16.61 -23.24
CA ASP A 164 12.97 -16.34 -24.53
C ASP A 164 11.44 -16.22 -24.39
N ALA A 165 10.87 -15.13 -24.91
CA ALA A 165 9.46 -14.80 -24.72
C ALA A 165 8.50 -15.84 -25.33
N LEU A 166 8.90 -16.48 -26.42
CA LEU A 166 8.12 -17.46 -27.16
C LEU A 166 8.21 -18.87 -26.54
N THR A 167 9.44 -19.34 -26.31
CA THR A 167 9.70 -20.72 -25.93
C THR A 167 9.77 -20.95 -24.43
N ARG A 168 9.96 -19.88 -23.65
CA ARG A 168 10.15 -19.89 -22.18
C ARG A 168 11.43 -20.60 -21.71
N LEU A 169 12.28 -21.06 -22.62
CA LEU A 169 13.64 -21.49 -22.29
C LEU A 169 14.53 -20.31 -21.98
N ASN A 170 15.75 -20.56 -21.49
CA ASN A 170 16.72 -19.47 -21.36
C ASN A 170 16.94 -18.79 -22.72
N ASN A 171 17.03 -17.49 -22.72
CA ASN A 171 17.50 -16.77 -23.89
C ASN A 171 19.04 -16.95 -24.06
N ARG A 172 19.58 -16.50 -25.19
CA ARG A 172 21.00 -16.63 -25.50
C ARG A 172 21.89 -16.09 -24.37
N GLY A 173 21.61 -14.89 -23.85
CA GLY A 173 22.43 -14.27 -22.79
C GLY A 173 22.44 -15.07 -21.50
N ALA A 174 21.28 -15.52 -21.05
CA ALA A 174 21.11 -16.35 -19.85
C ALA A 174 21.81 -17.71 -19.99
N LEU A 175 21.69 -18.33 -21.17
CA LEU A 175 22.35 -19.62 -21.45
C LEU A 175 23.87 -19.49 -21.37
N PHE A 176 24.44 -18.47 -22.00
CA PHE A 176 25.89 -18.23 -22.00
C PHE A 176 26.45 -17.95 -20.59
N GLU A 177 25.73 -17.18 -19.80
CA GLU A 177 26.15 -16.93 -18.42
C GLU A 177 26.09 -18.20 -17.56
N LYS A 178 25.03 -19.02 -17.72
CA LYS A 178 24.92 -20.31 -17.05
C LYS A 178 26.02 -21.27 -17.53
N ALA A 179 26.30 -21.31 -18.83
CA ALA A 179 27.33 -22.14 -19.40
C ALA A 179 28.72 -21.86 -18.79
N LYS A 180 29.07 -20.59 -18.65
CA LYS A 180 30.32 -20.18 -18.00
C LYS A 180 30.42 -20.70 -16.56
N ARG A 181 29.34 -20.53 -15.78
CA ARG A 181 29.29 -21.03 -14.39
C ARG A 181 29.41 -22.56 -14.32
N LEU A 182 28.75 -23.29 -15.24
CA LEU A 182 28.79 -24.75 -15.30
C LEU A 182 30.16 -25.25 -15.73
N CYS A 183 30.84 -24.57 -16.66
CA CYS A 183 32.24 -24.88 -17.03
C CYS A 183 33.15 -24.78 -15.81
N ASP A 184 33.10 -23.66 -15.07
CA ASP A 184 33.88 -23.46 -13.86
C ASP A 184 33.60 -24.54 -12.80
N LEU A 185 32.30 -24.85 -12.55
CA LEU A 185 31.89 -25.83 -11.56
C LEU A 185 32.33 -27.25 -11.93
N CYS A 186 32.08 -27.69 -13.17
CA CYS A 186 32.47 -29.02 -13.64
C CYS A 186 33.95 -29.21 -13.67
N SER A 187 34.71 -28.16 -14.08
CA SER A 187 36.17 -28.16 -14.05
C SER A 187 36.72 -28.35 -12.63
N GLN A 188 36.19 -27.59 -11.67
CA GLN A 188 36.62 -27.70 -10.26
C GLN A 188 36.30 -29.06 -9.64
N GLN A 189 35.18 -29.64 -10.01
CA GLN A 189 34.71 -30.94 -9.48
C GLN A 189 35.18 -32.14 -10.31
N GLN A 190 35.90 -31.89 -11.40
CA GLN A 190 36.32 -32.94 -12.34
C GLN A 190 35.14 -33.76 -12.88
N LEU A 191 34.00 -33.11 -13.08
CA LEU A 191 32.80 -33.75 -13.64
C LEU A 191 32.75 -33.48 -15.16
N PRO A 192 32.24 -34.41 -15.97
CA PRO A 192 32.04 -34.16 -17.39
C PRO A 192 30.99 -33.05 -17.59
N LEU A 193 31.15 -32.32 -18.69
CA LEU A 193 30.17 -31.34 -19.15
C LEU A 193 29.95 -31.52 -20.64
N SER A 194 28.73 -31.85 -21.04
CA SER A 194 28.38 -32.02 -22.45
C SER A 194 27.51 -30.88 -22.96
N VAL A 195 27.64 -30.58 -24.25
CA VAL A 195 26.90 -29.55 -24.98
C VAL A 195 26.22 -30.18 -26.16
N ILE A 196 24.92 -29.90 -26.35
CA ILE A 196 24.16 -30.30 -27.53
C ILE A 196 23.70 -29.05 -28.27
N GLN A 197 24.09 -28.89 -29.53
CA GLN A 197 23.50 -27.90 -30.44
C GLN A 197 22.42 -28.56 -31.27
N ILE A 198 21.29 -27.87 -31.41
CA ILE A 198 20.07 -28.38 -32.03
C ILE A 198 19.54 -27.35 -33.03
N ASP A 199 19.14 -27.80 -34.20
CA ASP A 199 18.52 -26.95 -35.23
C ASP A 199 17.33 -27.70 -35.85
N LEU A 200 16.21 -26.99 -35.98
CA LEU A 200 14.99 -27.56 -36.56
C LEU A 200 15.10 -27.61 -38.10
N ASP A 201 15.04 -28.81 -38.63
CA ASP A 201 15.22 -29.05 -40.05
C ASP A 201 14.13 -28.39 -40.89
N HIS A 202 14.54 -27.64 -41.91
CA HIS A 202 13.63 -26.99 -42.86
C HIS A 202 12.62 -26.03 -42.24
N PHE A 203 12.90 -25.45 -41.07
CA PHE A 203 12.00 -24.55 -40.35
C PHE A 203 11.53 -23.36 -41.23
N LYS A 204 12.42 -22.80 -42.05
CA LYS A 204 12.05 -21.75 -43.02
C LYS A 204 10.90 -22.16 -43.91
N ARG A 205 10.88 -23.43 -44.41
CA ARG A 205 9.77 -23.94 -45.23
C ARG A 205 8.45 -23.98 -44.49
N VAL A 206 8.46 -24.19 -43.17
CA VAL A 206 7.27 -24.12 -42.35
C VAL A 206 6.72 -22.71 -42.34
N ASN A 207 7.57 -21.72 -42.12
CA ASN A 207 7.16 -20.29 -42.14
C ASN A 207 6.64 -19.88 -43.51
N ASP A 208 7.37 -20.24 -44.56
CA ASP A 208 7.01 -19.86 -45.94
C ASP A 208 5.66 -20.49 -46.39
N ARG A 209 5.36 -21.70 -45.93
CA ARG A 209 4.15 -22.45 -46.33
C ARG A 209 2.94 -22.21 -45.43
N TYR A 210 3.14 -22.06 -44.11
CA TYR A 210 2.07 -22.05 -43.11
C TYR A 210 1.99 -20.74 -42.34
N GLY A 211 2.92 -19.81 -42.61
CA GLY A 211 3.01 -18.51 -41.92
C GLY A 211 3.75 -18.58 -40.57
N HIS A 212 4.15 -17.41 -40.08
CA HIS A 212 4.95 -17.27 -38.85
C HIS A 212 4.26 -17.83 -37.62
N GLN A 213 2.92 -17.76 -37.54
CA GLN A 213 2.18 -18.32 -36.40
C GLN A 213 2.37 -19.85 -36.29
N ALA A 214 2.43 -20.55 -37.43
CA ALA A 214 2.72 -21.98 -37.44
C ALA A 214 4.18 -22.26 -37.03
N GLY A 215 5.11 -21.42 -37.45
CA GLY A 215 6.50 -21.49 -36.97
C GLY A 215 6.61 -21.28 -35.46
N ASP A 216 5.91 -20.32 -34.91
CA ASP A 216 5.88 -20.05 -33.47
C ASP A 216 5.33 -21.25 -32.68
N LEU A 217 4.30 -21.91 -33.19
CA LEU A 217 3.78 -23.15 -32.60
C LEU A 217 4.82 -24.27 -32.64
N VAL A 218 5.54 -24.43 -33.75
CA VAL A 218 6.61 -25.41 -33.89
C VAL A 218 7.74 -25.16 -32.89
N LEU A 219 8.21 -23.93 -32.79
CA LEU A 219 9.26 -23.52 -31.83
C LEU A 219 8.83 -23.80 -30.39
N THR A 220 7.60 -23.44 -30.05
CA THR A 220 7.05 -23.67 -28.70
C THR A 220 6.94 -25.16 -28.38
N GLN A 221 6.53 -25.98 -29.34
CA GLN A 221 6.45 -27.44 -29.15
C GLN A 221 7.84 -28.07 -29.08
N ALA A 222 8.78 -27.69 -29.93
CA ALA A 222 10.16 -28.17 -29.86
C ALA A 222 10.77 -27.87 -28.50
N ALA A 223 10.66 -26.63 -28.02
CA ALA A 223 11.14 -26.23 -26.72
C ALA A 223 10.56 -27.08 -25.56
N ARG A 224 9.27 -27.36 -25.60
CA ARG A 224 8.61 -28.24 -24.60
C ARG A 224 9.13 -29.69 -24.66
N LEU A 225 9.40 -30.20 -25.85
CA LEU A 225 9.93 -31.55 -26.02
C LEU A 225 11.38 -31.61 -25.53
N ILE A 226 12.20 -30.63 -25.86
CA ILE A 226 13.56 -30.50 -25.33
C ILE A 226 13.52 -30.49 -23.79
N ALA A 227 12.75 -29.59 -23.19
CA ALA A 227 12.67 -29.50 -21.73
C ALA A 227 12.20 -30.79 -21.03
N ARG A 228 11.36 -31.62 -21.70
CA ARG A 228 10.90 -32.89 -21.16
C ARG A 228 11.95 -34.01 -21.20
N SER A 229 12.97 -33.85 -21.99
CA SER A 229 14.09 -34.81 -22.09
C SER A 229 15.22 -34.51 -21.11
N LEU A 230 15.11 -33.41 -20.35
CA LEU A 230 16.15 -32.90 -19.46
C LEU A 230 15.87 -33.20 -18.00
N GLY A 231 16.93 -33.44 -17.23
CA GLY A 231 16.90 -33.51 -15.76
C GLY A 231 16.90 -32.15 -15.09
N GLU A 232 16.88 -32.13 -13.76
CA GLU A 232 16.79 -30.90 -12.96
C GLU A 232 18.02 -30.00 -13.11
N ASP A 233 19.21 -30.57 -13.26
CA ASP A 233 20.47 -29.83 -13.39
C ASP A 233 20.80 -29.42 -14.83
N ASP A 234 20.09 -29.99 -15.80
CA ASP A 234 20.31 -29.70 -17.20
C ASP A 234 19.75 -28.32 -17.58
N VAL A 235 20.42 -27.64 -18.49
CA VAL A 235 20.04 -26.28 -18.89
C VAL A 235 19.78 -26.23 -20.38
N ALA A 236 18.60 -25.76 -20.80
CA ALA A 236 18.28 -25.50 -22.20
C ALA A 236 18.08 -24.01 -22.47
N GLY A 237 18.44 -23.56 -23.67
CA GLY A 237 18.22 -22.20 -24.14
C GLY A 237 17.98 -22.14 -25.65
N ARG A 238 17.32 -21.08 -26.08
CA ARG A 238 17.18 -20.73 -27.49
C ARG A 238 18.26 -19.71 -27.85
N VAL A 239 19.14 -20.06 -28.79
CA VAL A 239 20.31 -19.27 -29.15
C VAL A 239 20.12 -18.46 -30.43
N GLY A 240 19.20 -18.89 -31.28
CA GLY A 240 18.89 -18.26 -32.55
C GLY A 240 17.42 -18.42 -32.96
N GLY A 241 17.11 -18.19 -34.24
CA GLY A 241 15.75 -18.32 -34.77
C GLY A 241 15.13 -19.70 -34.54
N GLU A 242 15.76 -20.74 -35.04
CA GLU A 242 15.37 -22.15 -34.96
C GLU A 242 16.38 -23.02 -34.21
N GLU A 243 17.35 -22.36 -33.54
CA GLU A 243 18.48 -22.98 -32.90
C GLU A 243 18.32 -23.03 -31.39
N PHE A 244 18.60 -24.20 -30.79
CA PHE A 244 18.59 -24.42 -29.37
C PHE A 244 19.94 -25.02 -28.93
N CYS A 245 20.31 -24.74 -27.68
CA CYS A 245 21.49 -25.34 -27.07
C CYS A 245 21.13 -25.93 -25.71
N VAL A 246 21.70 -27.07 -25.38
CA VAL A 246 21.51 -27.76 -24.10
C VAL A 246 22.87 -28.00 -23.46
N LEU A 247 22.94 -27.76 -22.17
CA LEU A 247 24.09 -28.02 -21.30
C LEU A 247 23.75 -29.14 -20.34
N LEU A 248 24.61 -30.14 -20.27
CA LEU A 248 24.43 -31.37 -19.49
C LEU A 248 25.56 -31.53 -18.51
N PRO A 249 25.54 -30.89 -17.32
CA PRO A 249 26.57 -31.06 -16.31
C PRO A 249 26.54 -32.49 -15.74
N GLY A 250 27.69 -33.06 -15.50
CA GLY A 250 27.85 -34.41 -14.97
C GLY A 250 27.60 -35.55 -15.99
N LYS A 251 27.28 -35.22 -17.24
CA LYS A 251 27.01 -36.24 -18.28
C LYS A 251 28.20 -36.33 -19.26
N THR A 252 28.63 -37.57 -19.49
CA THR A 252 29.62 -37.96 -20.49
C THR A 252 29.10 -37.77 -21.91
N LEU A 253 29.96 -37.82 -22.91
CA LEU A 253 29.59 -37.76 -24.33
C LEU A 253 28.52 -38.85 -24.67
N ARG A 254 28.70 -40.07 -24.18
CA ARG A 254 27.78 -41.16 -24.41
C ARG A 254 26.36 -40.85 -23.85
N GLU A 255 26.28 -40.43 -22.60
CA GLU A 255 25.02 -40.06 -21.96
C GLU A 255 24.36 -38.87 -22.67
N ALA A 256 25.16 -37.90 -23.11
CA ALA A 256 24.65 -36.76 -23.86
C ALA A 256 24.08 -37.15 -25.24
N VAL A 257 24.67 -38.16 -25.91
CA VAL A 257 24.13 -38.73 -27.15
C VAL A 257 22.80 -39.41 -26.91
N GLU A 258 22.65 -40.13 -25.81
CA GLU A 258 21.35 -40.73 -25.44
C GLU A 258 20.25 -39.67 -25.22
N VAL A 259 20.59 -38.56 -24.55
CA VAL A 259 19.67 -37.40 -24.40
C VAL A 259 19.36 -36.76 -25.74
N ALA A 260 20.37 -36.56 -26.58
CA ALA A 260 20.20 -35.96 -27.91
C ALA A 260 19.27 -36.84 -28.81
N GLU A 261 19.41 -38.13 -28.78
CA GLU A 261 18.55 -39.07 -29.53
C GLU A 261 17.11 -39.08 -28.98
N ASP A 262 16.90 -38.99 -27.66
CA ASP A 262 15.56 -38.86 -27.09
C ASP A 262 14.89 -37.56 -27.58
N ILE A 263 15.63 -36.42 -27.55
CA ILE A 263 15.12 -35.15 -28.07
C ILE A 263 14.77 -35.27 -29.55
N ARG A 264 15.66 -35.82 -30.36
CA ARG A 264 15.44 -36.00 -31.82
C ARG A 264 14.19 -36.82 -32.10
N MET A 265 14.09 -37.99 -31.44
CA MET A 265 12.93 -38.87 -31.63
C MET A 265 11.62 -38.24 -31.22
N ARG A 266 11.59 -37.52 -30.10
CA ARG A 266 10.40 -36.78 -29.62
C ARG A 266 9.97 -35.72 -30.61
N ILE A 267 10.91 -34.95 -31.15
CA ILE A 267 10.63 -33.90 -32.13
C ILE A 267 10.10 -34.52 -33.42
N ALA A 268 10.80 -35.53 -33.98
CA ALA A 268 10.41 -36.19 -35.22
C ALA A 268 9.08 -36.94 -35.15
N GLY A 269 8.77 -37.52 -33.97
CA GLY A 269 7.54 -38.26 -33.71
C GLY A 269 6.32 -37.40 -33.43
N LYS A 270 6.49 -36.08 -33.20
CA LYS A 270 5.40 -35.20 -32.81
C LYS A 270 4.65 -34.63 -34.01
N GLU A 271 3.35 -34.88 -34.05
CA GLU A 271 2.42 -34.14 -34.92
C GLU A 271 2.04 -32.80 -34.24
N ILE A 272 2.23 -31.72 -34.97
CA ILE A 272 1.94 -30.34 -34.54
C ILE A 272 0.75 -29.83 -35.34
N LEU A 273 -0.36 -29.52 -34.67
CA LEU A 273 -1.54 -28.97 -35.28
C LEU A 273 -1.29 -27.46 -35.54
N VAL A 274 -1.19 -27.08 -36.80
CA VAL A 274 -0.90 -25.69 -37.20
C VAL A 274 -2.14 -24.87 -37.51
N ASN A 275 -3.24 -25.54 -37.85
CA ASN A 275 -4.58 -24.95 -38.00
C ASN A 275 -5.66 -26.03 -37.73
N HIS A 276 -6.95 -25.68 -37.82
CA HIS A 276 -8.07 -26.54 -37.48
C HIS A 276 -8.07 -27.95 -38.14
N SER A 277 -7.32 -28.13 -39.25
CA SER A 277 -7.37 -29.33 -40.06
C SER A 277 -6.01 -29.86 -40.54
N GLN A 278 -4.92 -29.12 -40.24
CA GLN A 278 -3.60 -29.47 -40.78
C GLN A 278 -2.60 -29.71 -39.68
N THR A 279 -1.97 -30.86 -39.73
CA THR A 279 -0.83 -31.22 -38.90
C THR A 279 0.45 -31.25 -39.71
N ILE A 280 1.55 -30.89 -39.10
CA ILE A 280 2.90 -31.00 -39.68
C ILE A 280 3.78 -31.81 -38.76
N ARG A 281 4.79 -32.46 -39.34
CA ARG A 281 5.92 -33.04 -38.64
C ARG A 281 7.18 -32.31 -39.01
N ILE A 282 8.07 -32.10 -38.05
CA ILE A 282 9.38 -31.51 -38.25
C ILE A 282 10.42 -32.40 -37.59
N SER A 283 11.61 -32.43 -38.12
CA SER A 283 12.76 -33.06 -37.49
C SER A 283 13.77 -32.09 -37.01
N ALA A 284 14.77 -32.53 -36.29
CA ALA A 284 15.91 -31.72 -35.87
C ALA A 284 17.20 -32.48 -36.14
N SER A 285 18.25 -31.73 -36.44
CA SER A 285 19.63 -32.18 -36.49
C SER A 285 20.35 -31.76 -35.23
N LEU A 286 21.21 -32.61 -34.70
CA LEU A 286 21.92 -32.36 -33.43
C LEU A 286 23.38 -32.65 -33.55
N GLY A 287 24.23 -31.80 -32.91
CA GLY A 287 25.63 -32.00 -32.71
C GLY A 287 25.95 -32.05 -31.23
N VAL A 288 26.78 -32.96 -30.78
CA VAL A 288 27.13 -33.18 -29.37
C VAL A 288 28.63 -33.12 -29.16
N SER A 289 29.04 -32.46 -28.08
CA SER A 289 30.46 -32.38 -27.64
C SER A 289 30.55 -32.56 -26.11
N SER A 290 31.71 -32.92 -25.60
CA SER A 290 31.93 -33.16 -24.18
C SER A 290 33.35 -32.74 -23.72
N ALA A 291 33.40 -32.23 -22.47
CA ALA A 291 34.66 -32.01 -21.74
C ALA A 291 34.75 -33.04 -20.59
N PRO A 292 35.93 -33.48 -20.19
CA PRO A 292 37.25 -33.11 -20.72
C PRO A 292 37.70 -33.92 -21.93
N GLU A 293 36.86 -34.81 -22.43
CA GLU A 293 37.25 -35.82 -23.46
C GLU A 293 37.71 -35.18 -24.77
N GLU A 294 37.11 -34.04 -25.15
CA GLU A 294 37.30 -33.42 -26.46
C GLU A 294 37.81 -31.98 -26.41
N ALA A 295 37.60 -31.30 -25.29
CA ALA A 295 38.07 -29.92 -25.09
C ALA A 295 38.25 -29.64 -23.60
N ASP A 296 39.01 -28.59 -23.29
CA ASP A 296 39.01 -27.99 -21.96
C ASP A 296 37.61 -27.47 -21.65
N TYR A 297 37.34 -27.23 -20.34
CA TYR A 297 36.02 -26.68 -19.87
C TYR A 297 35.83 -25.22 -20.36
N SER A 298 35.79 -25.07 -21.68
CA SER A 298 35.50 -23.82 -22.38
C SER A 298 34.20 -23.98 -23.17
N PHE A 299 33.21 -23.21 -22.81
CA PHE A 299 31.92 -23.26 -23.50
C PHE A 299 32.04 -22.95 -24.99
N ASP A 300 32.84 -21.94 -25.34
CA ASP A 300 33.07 -21.55 -26.75
C ASP A 300 33.69 -22.68 -27.56
N ALA A 301 34.64 -23.44 -26.99
CA ALA A 301 35.25 -24.57 -27.62
C ALA A 301 34.26 -25.72 -27.80
N LEU A 302 33.53 -26.08 -26.73
CA LEU A 302 32.50 -27.14 -26.78
C LEU A 302 31.40 -26.79 -27.79
N GLN A 303 30.91 -25.54 -27.78
CA GLN A 303 29.89 -25.09 -28.71
C GLN A 303 30.39 -25.18 -30.15
N SER A 304 31.63 -24.76 -30.42
CA SER A 304 32.23 -24.82 -31.77
C SER A 304 32.33 -26.24 -32.30
N ILE A 305 32.68 -27.23 -31.44
CA ILE A 305 32.70 -28.64 -31.80
C ILE A 305 31.27 -29.14 -32.09
N ALA A 306 30.32 -28.82 -31.20
CA ALA A 306 28.93 -29.24 -31.39
C ALA A 306 28.30 -28.62 -32.66
N ASP A 307 28.60 -27.33 -32.97
CA ASP A 307 28.12 -26.66 -34.18
C ASP A 307 28.67 -27.31 -35.45
N ARG A 308 29.96 -27.68 -35.44
CA ARG A 308 30.58 -28.39 -36.58
C ARG A 308 29.86 -29.75 -36.79
N ARG A 309 29.58 -30.50 -35.73
CA ARG A 309 28.86 -31.79 -35.78
C ARG A 309 27.44 -31.62 -36.22
N LEU A 310 26.72 -30.58 -35.76
CA LEU A 310 25.44 -30.21 -36.25
C LEU A 310 25.42 -29.94 -37.77
N TYR A 311 26.44 -29.23 -38.27
CA TYR A 311 26.58 -29.02 -39.70
C TYR A 311 26.79 -30.34 -40.48
N LEU A 312 27.59 -31.30 -39.93
CA LEU A 312 27.74 -32.61 -40.52
C LEU A 312 26.41 -33.39 -40.51
N ALA A 313 25.66 -33.34 -39.42
CA ALA A 313 24.34 -33.93 -39.36
C ALA A 313 23.39 -33.39 -40.44
N LYS A 314 23.40 -32.09 -40.67
CA LYS A 314 22.60 -31.44 -41.75
C LYS A 314 23.03 -31.89 -43.14
N ARG A 315 24.35 -32.03 -43.38
CA ARG A 315 24.88 -32.51 -44.67
C ARG A 315 24.59 -34.00 -44.93
N ALA A 316 24.63 -34.83 -43.90
CA ALA A 316 24.44 -36.29 -44.00
C ALA A 316 22.96 -36.72 -44.14
N GLY A 317 22.04 -35.74 -44.30
CA GLY A 317 20.60 -36.03 -44.56
C GLY A 317 19.63 -35.56 -43.53
N ARG A 318 20.10 -34.83 -42.51
CA ARG A 318 19.29 -34.29 -41.41
C ARG A 318 18.68 -35.34 -40.48
N ASN A 319 17.86 -34.94 -39.53
CA ASN A 319 17.18 -35.79 -38.57
C ASN A 319 18.09 -36.85 -37.94
N GLN A 320 19.24 -36.43 -37.42
CA GLN A 320 20.25 -37.30 -36.82
C GLN A 320 21.12 -36.59 -35.80
N VAL A 321 21.80 -37.35 -34.95
CA VAL A 321 22.73 -36.91 -33.97
C VAL A 321 24.16 -37.22 -34.42
N TRP A 322 25.07 -36.24 -34.34
CA TRP A 322 26.49 -36.45 -34.60
C TRP A 322 27.29 -36.11 -33.36
N SER A 323 28.16 -37.03 -32.99
CA SER A 323 29.03 -36.91 -31.79
C SER A 323 30.53 -37.17 -32.09
N ILE A 324 30.88 -37.44 -33.35
CA ILE A 324 32.23 -37.75 -33.79
C ILE A 324 32.52 -36.90 -35.02
N ASP A 325 33.76 -36.51 -35.16
CA ASP A 325 34.25 -35.70 -36.30
C ASP A 325 34.63 -36.52 -37.51
N ASP A 326 34.62 -37.87 -37.40
CA ASP A 326 35.12 -38.73 -38.44
C ASP A 326 34.13 -38.92 -39.58
N GLU A 327 34.68 -38.76 -40.76
CA GLU A 327 34.24 -39.01 -42.12
C GLU A 327 33.36 -37.96 -42.78
N GLU A 328 33.99 -37.17 -43.64
CA GLU A 328 33.25 -36.63 -44.82
C GLU A 328 32.50 -37.83 -45.47
N PRO A 329 31.16 -37.72 -45.66
CA PRO A 329 30.48 -38.71 -46.47
C PRO A 329 31.11 -38.68 -47.84
N SER A 330 31.67 -39.82 -48.23
CA SER A 330 32.20 -40.01 -49.57
C SER A 330 31.14 -39.55 -50.59
N PRO A 331 31.48 -38.71 -51.60
CA PRO A 331 30.52 -38.30 -52.59
C PRO A 331 29.99 -39.55 -53.26
N SER A 332 28.71 -39.81 -53.06
CA SER A 332 28.00 -40.86 -53.81
C SER A 332 28.07 -40.54 -55.27
N LYS A 333 28.77 -41.39 -56.03
CA LYS A 333 28.88 -41.35 -57.49
C LYS A 333 27.53 -41.47 -58.14
#